data_828eb9d6eaafb47edb053ee8f7a4d7fa
#
_entry.id   828eb9d6eaafb47edb053ee8f7a4d7fa
#
_cell.length_a   1.000
_cell.length_b   1.000
_cell.length_c   1.000
_cell.angle_alpha   90.00
_cell.angle_beta   90.00
_cell.angle_gamma   90.00
#
_symmetry.space_group_name_H-M   'P 1'
#
loop_
_entity.id
_entity.type
_entity.pdbx_description
1 polymer ?
#
loop_
_entity_poly.entity_id
_entity_poly.type
_entity_poly.pdbx_seq_one_letter_code
_entity_poly.pdbx_strand_id
1 'polypeptide(L)'
;MNPFFFGNSKQPLYGVYHPPRAHTARPTAVVLCYPLWQEYMRAHRAFRQLAILLSKAGFSVLRFDYFGTGDSAGESDAGDVSRWTHDIATAIDELKDTAGVTKVSLVGLRVGASLAAAVAAERKDLDRIVLWDPVVAGKPYVEKMVLTEQADAGARRDATLGTIGIKGFPLTSRMRQGLEHIDLRDLTAPASGRMIMTVSDERAEFVAFRDAMAGRRIGLTYRHIPSAGNWDEIDQFGSALLPQSIIQGIVACLTDAEVA
;
A
#
# COMPACT_ATOMS: atom_id res chain seq x y z
N MET A 1 12.16 16.28 -5.59
CA MET A 1 11.41 15.15 -6.13
C MET A 1 12.19 14.65 -7.33
N ASN A 2 12.75 13.47 -7.22
CA ASN A 2 13.71 12.90 -8.18
C ASN A 2 13.18 11.58 -8.68
N PRO A 3 12.67 11.49 -9.93
CA PRO A 3 12.29 10.23 -10.55
C PRO A 3 13.55 9.46 -10.96
N PHE A 4 13.51 8.12 -10.82
CA PHE A 4 14.62 7.25 -11.20
C PHE A 4 14.17 5.80 -11.32
N PHE A 5 15.00 4.99 -11.97
CA PHE A 5 14.82 3.54 -12.03
C PHE A 5 15.79 2.85 -11.07
N PHE A 6 15.34 1.78 -10.42
CA PHE A 6 16.13 1.05 -9.43
C PHE A 6 15.87 -0.46 -9.46
N GLY A 7 16.60 -1.20 -8.66
CA GLY A 7 16.52 -2.65 -8.57
C GLY A 7 17.22 -3.37 -9.72
N ASN A 8 16.60 -4.40 -10.28
CA ASN A 8 17.19 -5.22 -11.33
C ASN A 8 17.23 -4.45 -12.67
N SER A 9 18.41 -4.28 -13.27
CA SER A 9 18.60 -3.54 -14.53
C SER A 9 17.83 -4.11 -15.74
N LYS A 10 17.46 -5.40 -15.73
CA LYS A 10 16.65 -6.04 -16.79
C LYS A 10 15.15 -5.88 -16.54
N GLN A 11 14.75 -5.64 -15.33
CA GLN A 11 13.37 -5.46 -14.88
C GLN A 11 13.30 -4.33 -13.84
N PRO A 12 13.67 -3.11 -14.22
CA PRO A 12 13.77 -2.00 -13.28
C PRO A 12 12.39 -1.59 -12.77
N LEU A 13 12.36 -1.17 -11.52
CA LEU A 13 11.21 -0.50 -10.92
C LEU A 13 11.37 1.01 -11.09
N TYR A 14 10.28 1.70 -11.38
CA TYR A 14 10.23 3.15 -11.40
C TYR A 14 9.87 3.69 -10.02
N GLY A 15 10.61 4.69 -9.56
CA GLY A 15 10.36 5.33 -8.28
C GLY A 15 10.53 6.83 -8.33
N VAL A 16 9.94 7.50 -7.35
CA VAL A 16 10.07 8.94 -7.15
C VAL A 16 10.56 9.19 -5.73
N TYR A 17 11.82 9.58 -5.60
CA TYR A 17 12.43 9.94 -4.34
C TYR A 17 12.10 11.39 -3.95
N HIS A 18 11.66 11.56 -2.71
CA HIS A 18 11.44 12.85 -2.07
C HIS A 18 12.47 13.05 -0.96
N PRO A 19 13.51 13.87 -1.18
CA PRO A 19 14.49 14.17 -0.13
C PRO A 19 13.85 14.92 1.05
N PRO A 20 14.41 14.80 2.26
CA PRO A 20 13.94 15.55 3.42
C PRO A 20 14.08 17.06 3.18
N ARG A 21 13.08 17.82 3.64
CA ARG A 21 13.05 19.29 3.49
C ARG A 21 13.09 20.05 4.83
N ALA A 22 13.13 19.33 5.94
CA ALA A 22 13.36 19.93 7.26
C ALA A 22 14.84 20.28 7.47
N HIS A 23 15.14 21.18 8.41
CA HIS A 23 16.52 21.50 8.78
C HIS A 23 17.31 20.29 9.26
N THR A 24 16.64 19.34 9.92
CA THR A 24 17.24 18.08 10.38
C THR A 24 16.51 16.91 9.72
N ALA A 25 17.24 16.08 9.00
CA ALA A 25 16.70 14.84 8.45
C ALA A 25 16.44 13.83 9.57
N ARG A 26 15.37 13.07 9.44
CA ARG A 26 15.06 11.98 10.37
C ARG A 26 15.95 10.76 10.09
N PRO A 27 16.28 9.96 11.13
CA PRO A 27 17.12 8.77 10.99
C PRO A 27 16.36 7.58 10.36
N THR A 28 15.09 7.76 10.02
CA THR A 28 14.22 6.78 9.38
C THR A 28 13.67 7.34 8.06
N ALA A 29 13.47 6.48 7.08
CA ALA A 29 12.85 6.82 5.80
C ALA A 29 11.47 6.16 5.66
N VAL A 30 10.71 6.48 4.61
CA VAL A 30 9.36 5.97 4.39
C VAL A 30 9.19 5.45 2.97
N VAL A 31 8.78 4.18 2.81
CA VAL A 31 8.31 3.62 1.55
C VAL A 31 6.78 3.66 1.51
N LEU A 32 6.22 4.12 0.41
CA LEU A 32 4.78 4.18 0.18
C LEU A 32 4.36 3.05 -0.77
N CYS A 33 3.53 2.13 -0.27
CA CYS A 33 3.05 0.94 -0.97
C CYS A 33 1.64 1.19 -1.53
N TYR A 34 1.54 1.31 -2.84
CA TYR A 34 0.30 1.63 -3.54
C TYR A 34 -0.74 0.50 -3.48
N PRO A 35 -2.03 0.85 -3.62
CA PRO A 35 -3.10 -0.13 -3.85
C PRO A 35 -3.11 -0.63 -5.29
N LEU A 36 -4.08 -1.48 -5.62
CA LEU A 36 -4.27 -2.05 -6.96
C LEU A 36 -4.91 -1.07 -7.95
N TRP A 37 -4.52 -1.13 -9.19
CA TRP A 37 -5.22 -0.70 -10.42
C TRP A 37 -6.05 0.58 -10.27
N GLN A 38 -7.39 0.43 -10.23
CA GLN A 38 -8.29 1.58 -10.12
C GLN A 38 -8.10 2.36 -8.82
N GLU A 39 -7.87 1.66 -7.71
CA GLU A 39 -7.57 2.28 -6.42
C GLU A 39 -6.24 3.07 -6.50
N TYR A 40 -5.24 2.56 -7.24
CA TYR A 40 -3.97 3.27 -7.51
C TYR A 40 -4.22 4.61 -8.20
N MET A 41 -5.04 4.62 -9.26
CA MET A 41 -5.35 5.85 -10.00
C MET A 41 -5.99 6.91 -9.09
N ARG A 42 -6.91 6.51 -8.22
CA ARG A 42 -7.57 7.40 -7.25
C ARG A 42 -6.61 7.88 -6.15
N ALA A 43 -5.73 7.00 -5.69
CA ALA A 43 -4.79 7.25 -4.59
C ALA A 43 -3.56 8.08 -5.01
N HIS A 44 -3.27 8.21 -6.30
CA HIS A 44 -2.02 8.82 -6.78
C HIS A 44 -1.78 10.22 -6.22
N ARG A 45 -2.79 11.09 -6.20
CA ARG A 45 -2.68 12.45 -5.62
C ARG A 45 -2.52 12.41 -4.10
N ALA A 46 -3.23 11.51 -3.41
CA ALA A 46 -3.11 11.34 -1.97
C ALA A 46 -1.70 10.90 -1.56
N PHE A 47 -1.14 9.94 -2.26
CA PHE A 47 0.24 9.48 -2.04
C PHE A 47 1.29 10.55 -2.35
N ARG A 48 1.11 11.31 -3.43
CA ARG A 48 1.98 12.47 -3.71
C ARG A 48 1.92 13.51 -2.59
N GLN A 49 0.73 13.84 -2.10
CA GLN A 49 0.55 14.78 -1.00
C GLN A 49 1.16 14.26 0.30
N LEU A 50 0.94 12.99 0.64
CA LEU A 50 1.54 12.33 1.79
C LEU A 50 3.07 12.38 1.72
N ALA A 51 3.66 12.04 0.57
CA ALA A 51 5.11 12.11 0.38
C ALA A 51 5.68 13.52 0.56
N ILE A 52 4.95 14.55 0.08
CA ILE A 52 5.35 15.96 0.26
C ILE A 52 5.32 16.35 1.74
N LEU A 53 4.27 15.96 2.48
CA LEU A 53 4.14 16.27 3.91
C LEU A 53 5.20 15.55 4.74
N LEU A 54 5.45 14.28 4.46
CA LEU A 54 6.52 13.50 5.11
C LEU A 54 7.91 14.08 4.82
N SER A 55 8.16 14.49 3.58
CA SER A 55 9.41 15.18 3.19
C SER A 55 9.58 16.49 3.96
N LYS A 56 8.51 17.28 4.14
CA LYS A 56 8.52 18.49 4.97
C LYS A 56 8.74 18.18 6.45
N ALA A 57 8.28 17.02 6.93
CA ALA A 57 8.50 16.54 8.29
C ALA A 57 9.90 15.92 8.51
N GLY A 58 10.76 15.94 7.49
CA GLY A 58 12.17 15.52 7.57
C GLY A 58 12.43 14.07 7.14
N PHE A 59 11.46 13.36 6.63
CA PHE A 59 11.67 12.00 6.11
C PHE A 59 12.21 12.02 4.68
N SER A 60 13.12 11.09 4.38
CA SER A 60 13.35 10.60 3.02
C SER A 60 12.19 9.70 2.63
N VAL A 61 11.55 9.92 1.48
CA VAL A 61 10.36 9.16 1.08
C VAL A 61 10.51 8.62 -0.33
N LEU A 62 10.17 7.34 -0.53
CA LEU A 62 10.10 6.69 -1.83
C LEU A 62 8.66 6.28 -2.14
N ARG A 63 8.13 6.74 -3.27
CA ARG A 63 6.96 6.19 -3.96
C ARG A 63 7.46 5.41 -5.14
N PHE A 64 6.89 4.27 -5.43
CA PHE A 64 7.32 3.44 -6.55
C PHE A 64 6.14 2.69 -7.16
N ASP A 65 6.30 2.29 -8.41
CA ASP A 65 5.38 1.45 -9.13
C ASP A 65 5.85 -0.01 -9.06
N TYR A 66 4.92 -0.93 -8.78
CA TYR A 66 5.24 -2.36 -8.80
C TYR A 66 5.56 -2.85 -10.21
N PHE A 67 6.25 -3.96 -10.31
CA PHE A 67 6.47 -4.63 -11.60
C PHE A 67 5.15 -4.89 -12.33
N GLY A 68 5.10 -4.53 -13.61
CA GLY A 68 3.89 -4.60 -14.43
C GLY A 68 2.87 -3.49 -14.16
N THR A 69 3.25 -2.41 -13.45
CA THR A 69 2.38 -1.25 -13.22
C THR A 69 3.10 0.07 -13.53
N GLY A 70 2.35 1.10 -13.88
CA GLY A 70 2.86 2.45 -14.10
C GLY A 70 4.02 2.50 -15.09
N ASP A 71 5.15 3.10 -14.67
CA ASP A 71 6.37 3.24 -15.46
C ASP A 71 7.42 2.15 -15.14
N SER A 72 7.11 1.18 -14.26
CA SER A 72 7.97 0.03 -13.98
C SER A 72 7.97 -0.97 -15.14
N ALA A 73 9.03 -1.77 -15.24
CA ALA A 73 9.13 -2.83 -16.26
C ALA A 73 8.02 -3.89 -16.10
N GLY A 74 7.74 -4.61 -17.18
CA GLY A 74 6.78 -5.70 -17.23
C GLY A 74 5.43 -5.30 -17.82
N GLU A 75 4.74 -6.28 -18.38
CA GLU A 75 3.38 -6.11 -18.85
C GLU A 75 2.38 -6.18 -17.69
N SER A 76 1.19 -5.62 -17.88
CA SER A 76 0.18 -5.49 -16.82
C SER A 76 -0.33 -6.82 -16.26
N ASP A 77 -0.16 -7.91 -16.96
CA ASP A 77 -0.50 -9.28 -16.56
C ASP A 77 0.67 -10.07 -15.94
N ALA A 78 1.87 -9.49 -15.94
CA ALA A 78 3.09 -10.13 -15.45
C ALA A 78 3.30 -10.00 -13.94
N GLY A 79 2.59 -9.06 -13.28
CA GLY A 79 2.65 -8.87 -11.83
C GLY A 79 1.84 -9.90 -11.06
N ASP A 80 2.27 -10.19 -9.83
CA ASP A 80 1.53 -10.97 -8.84
C ASP A 80 1.89 -10.55 -7.41
N VAL A 81 1.16 -11.08 -6.43
CA VAL A 81 1.36 -10.77 -5.01
C VAL A 81 2.78 -11.06 -4.53
N SER A 82 3.35 -12.20 -4.91
CA SER A 82 4.72 -12.58 -4.52
C SER A 82 5.75 -11.63 -5.12
N ARG A 83 5.61 -11.30 -6.39
CA ARG A 83 6.49 -10.33 -7.06
C ARG A 83 6.39 -8.96 -6.39
N TRP A 84 5.20 -8.45 -6.12
CA TRP A 84 5.00 -7.14 -5.51
C TRP A 84 5.51 -7.07 -4.07
N THR A 85 5.41 -8.18 -3.32
CA THR A 85 6.03 -8.29 -1.99
C THR A 85 7.55 -8.16 -2.09
N HIS A 86 8.17 -8.80 -3.10
CA HIS A 86 9.59 -8.66 -3.38
C HIS A 86 9.96 -7.23 -3.82
N ASP A 87 9.12 -6.57 -4.62
CA ASP A 87 9.34 -5.20 -5.06
C ASP A 87 9.33 -4.21 -3.86
N ILE A 88 8.47 -4.42 -2.85
CA ILE A 88 8.53 -3.65 -1.60
C ILE A 88 9.88 -3.85 -0.89
N ALA A 89 10.36 -5.09 -0.79
CA ALA A 89 11.65 -5.36 -0.18
C ALA A 89 12.80 -4.66 -0.93
N THR A 90 12.77 -4.70 -2.26
CA THR A 90 13.72 -3.99 -3.13
C THR A 90 13.65 -2.47 -2.90
N ALA A 91 12.45 -1.90 -2.79
CA ALA A 91 12.26 -0.47 -2.53
C ALA A 91 12.77 -0.04 -1.14
N ILE A 92 12.67 -0.91 -0.13
CA ILE A 92 13.23 -0.67 1.20
C ILE A 92 14.77 -0.60 1.11
N ASP A 93 15.40 -1.58 0.45
CA ASP A 93 16.86 -1.63 0.34
C ASP A 93 17.39 -0.44 -0.46
N GLU A 94 16.78 -0.11 -1.60
CA GLU A 94 17.11 1.08 -2.38
C GLU A 94 16.99 2.38 -1.57
N LEU A 95 15.90 2.53 -0.80
CA LEU A 95 15.70 3.75 -0.02
C LEU A 95 16.70 3.86 1.13
N LYS A 96 17.10 2.74 1.75
CA LYS A 96 18.15 2.73 2.78
C LYS A 96 19.49 3.20 2.21
N ASP A 97 19.85 2.71 1.04
CA ASP A 97 21.10 3.07 0.36
C ASP A 97 21.05 4.55 -0.07
N THR A 98 19.96 4.99 -0.72
CA THR A 98 19.81 6.37 -1.21
C THR A 98 19.78 7.39 -0.08
N ALA A 99 19.13 7.06 1.05
CA ALA A 99 18.96 7.99 2.17
C ALA A 99 20.02 7.85 3.27
N GLY A 100 20.86 6.81 3.24
CA GLY A 100 21.86 6.54 4.27
C GLY A 100 21.25 6.20 5.63
N VAL A 101 20.08 5.54 5.66
CA VAL A 101 19.38 5.18 6.89
C VAL A 101 19.40 3.67 7.13
N THR A 102 19.26 3.26 8.39
CA THR A 102 19.24 1.83 8.76
C THR A 102 17.84 1.28 8.96
N LYS A 103 16.85 2.16 9.16
CA LYS A 103 15.44 1.77 9.38
C LYS A 103 14.50 2.50 8.44
N VAL A 104 13.45 1.80 8.04
CA VAL A 104 12.41 2.30 7.14
C VAL A 104 11.04 2.06 7.76
N SER A 105 10.12 3.00 7.57
CA SER A 105 8.69 2.82 7.84
C SER A 105 7.96 2.52 6.53
N LEU A 106 6.92 1.70 6.60
CA LEU A 106 6.04 1.40 5.48
C LEU A 106 4.69 2.09 5.68
N VAL A 107 4.16 2.68 4.62
CA VAL A 107 2.75 3.10 4.58
C VAL A 107 2.11 2.47 3.37
N GLY A 108 1.17 1.58 3.60
CA GLY A 108 0.43 0.93 2.54
C GLY A 108 -1.05 1.27 2.59
N LEU A 109 -1.68 1.32 1.42
CA LEU A 109 -3.12 1.52 1.26
C LEU A 109 -3.75 0.28 0.64
N ARG A 110 -4.90 -0.17 1.19
CA ARG A 110 -5.66 -1.30 0.69
C ARG A 110 -4.79 -2.55 0.57
N VAL A 111 -4.67 -3.16 -0.63
CA VAL A 111 -3.77 -4.29 -0.87
C VAL A 111 -2.31 -3.94 -0.58
N GLY A 112 -1.86 -2.72 -0.89
CA GLY A 112 -0.52 -2.26 -0.55
C GLY A 112 -0.23 -2.29 0.96
N ALA A 113 -1.25 -2.09 1.81
CA ALA A 113 -1.13 -2.26 3.25
C ALA A 113 -0.95 -3.74 3.64
N SER A 114 -1.69 -4.63 2.99
CA SER A 114 -1.59 -6.07 3.24
C SER A 114 -0.23 -6.64 2.82
N LEU A 115 0.30 -6.17 1.67
CA LEU A 115 1.65 -6.53 1.22
C LEU A 115 2.73 -5.99 2.16
N ALA A 116 2.58 -4.74 2.61
CA ALA A 116 3.51 -4.13 3.59
C ALA A 116 3.52 -4.92 4.90
N ALA A 117 2.37 -5.40 5.36
CA ALA A 117 2.27 -6.24 6.55
C ALA A 117 2.95 -7.61 6.35
N ALA A 118 2.83 -8.23 5.18
CA ALA A 118 3.51 -9.48 4.85
C ALA A 118 5.04 -9.30 4.87
N VAL A 119 5.55 -8.22 4.26
CA VAL A 119 6.99 -7.89 4.29
C VAL A 119 7.47 -7.66 5.73
N ALA A 120 6.66 -7.02 6.57
CA ALA A 120 7.01 -6.73 7.95
C ALA A 120 7.16 -7.98 8.82
N ALA A 121 6.52 -9.09 8.47
CA ALA A 121 6.67 -10.36 9.17
C ALA A 121 8.10 -10.93 9.09
N GLU A 122 8.85 -10.59 8.06
CA GLU A 122 10.18 -11.16 7.77
C GLU A 122 11.33 -10.17 8.02
N ARG A 123 11.07 -8.85 7.94
CA ARG A 123 12.12 -7.82 8.01
C ARG A 123 12.33 -7.26 9.42
N LYS A 124 13.60 -7.12 9.82
CA LYS A 124 14.02 -6.64 11.15
C LYS A 124 14.46 -5.16 11.15
N ASP A 125 14.42 -4.52 10.01
CA ASP A 125 14.89 -3.15 9.81
C ASP A 125 13.74 -2.14 9.60
N LEU A 126 12.54 -2.51 10.06
CA LEU A 126 11.39 -1.62 10.04
C LEU A 126 11.21 -0.88 11.37
N ASP A 127 10.73 0.38 11.28
CA ASP A 127 10.38 1.22 12.44
C ASP A 127 8.87 1.20 12.68
N ARG A 128 8.07 1.52 11.65
CA ARG A 128 6.61 1.54 11.70
C ARG A 128 6.00 0.98 10.43
N ILE A 129 4.85 0.34 10.60
CA ILE A 129 4.05 -0.18 9.52
C ILE A 129 2.65 0.41 9.65
N VAL A 130 2.30 1.33 8.75
CA VAL A 130 0.98 1.97 8.73
C VAL A 130 0.11 1.27 7.69
N LEU A 131 -0.95 0.65 8.18
CA LEU A 131 -1.98 -0.02 7.38
C LEU A 131 -3.13 0.95 7.19
N TRP A 132 -3.22 1.58 6.02
CA TRP A 132 -4.27 2.52 5.69
C TRP A 132 -5.40 1.80 4.96
N ASP A 133 -6.61 1.77 5.54
CA ASP A 133 -7.80 1.06 5.01
C ASP A 133 -7.45 -0.33 4.43
N PRO A 134 -6.76 -1.22 5.16
CA PRO A 134 -6.18 -2.44 4.60
C PRO A 134 -7.25 -3.39 4.04
N VAL A 135 -6.87 -4.21 3.07
CA VAL A 135 -7.63 -5.41 2.71
C VAL A 135 -7.32 -6.48 3.76
N VAL A 136 -8.23 -6.70 4.69
CA VAL A 136 -8.05 -7.67 5.79
C VAL A 136 -8.12 -9.10 5.27
N ALA A 137 -9.09 -9.40 4.39
CA ALA A 137 -9.28 -10.72 3.78
C ALA A 137 -9.38 -10.58 2.26
N GLY A 138 -8.48 -11.23 1.55
CA GLY A 138 -8.36 -11.10 0.10
C GLY A 138 -9.49 -11.79 -0.66
N LYS A 139 -9.98 -12.95 -0.18
CA LYS A 139 -11.05 -13.69 -0.88
C LYS A 139 -12.33 -12.86 -1.05
N PRO A 140 -12.96 -12.29 0.00
CA PRO A 140 -14.13 -11.43 -0.18
C PRO A 140 -13.83 -10.15 -0.96
N TYR A 141 -12.61 -9.62 -0.89
CA TYR A 141 -12.19 -8.47 -1.69
C TYR A 141 -12.20 -8.80 -3.19
N VAL A 142 -11.62 -9.93 -3.60
CA VAL A 142 -11.62 -10.40 -4.99
C VAL A 142 -13.02 -10.72 -5.46
N GLU A 143 -13.83 -11.41 -4.64
CA GLU A 143 -15.22 -11.73 -4.97
C GLU A 143 -16.04 -10.46 -5.21
N LYS A 144 -15.94 -9.44 -4.34
CA LYS A 144 -16.60 -8.14 -4.53
C LYS A 144 -16.18 -7.48 -5.84
N MET A 145 -14.87 -7.47 -6.14
CA MET A 145 -14.31 -6.86 -7.34
C MET A 145 -14.86 -7.52 -8.61
N VAL A 146 -14.88 -8.86 -8.65
CA VAL A 146 -15.40 -9.64 -9.78
C VAL A 146 -16.92 -9.45 -9.95
N LEU A 147 -17.68 -9.45 -8.86
CA LEU A 147 -19.12 -9.22 -8.90
C LEU A 147 -19.47 -7.81 -9.39
N THR A 148 -18.73 -6.79 -8.95
CA THR A 148 -18.94 -5.41 -9.41
C THR A 148 -18.66 -5.30 -10.92
N GLU A 149 -17.57 -5.89 -11.42
CA GLU A 149 -17.25 -5.88 -12.84
C GLU A 149 -18.34 -6.60 -13.68
N GLN A 150 -18.86 -7.72 -13.18
CA GLN A 150 -19.94 -8.47 -13.86
C GLN A 150 -21.24 -7.66 -13.93
N ALA A 151 -21.54 -6.85 -12.92
CA ALA A 151 -22.71 -5.99 -12.92
C ALA A 151 -22.56 -4.81 -13.89
N ASP A 152 -21.37 -4.22 -13.98
CA ASP A 152 -21.10 -3.00 -14.75
C ASP A 152 -20.90 -3.29 -16.26
N ALA A 153 -20.26 -4.39 -16.62
CA ALA A 153 -19.71 -4.59 -17.98
C ALA A 153 -20.43 -5.65 -18.83
N GLY A 154 -21.40 -6.41 -18.26
CA GLY A 154 -21.90 -7.59 -18.99
C GLY A 154 -20.73 -8.48 -19.41
N ALA A 155 -19.92 -8.85 -18.48
CA ALA A 155 -18.68 -9.66 -18.48
C ALA A 155 -18.12 -10.05 -19.85
N ARG A 156 -17.20 -9.27 -20.39
CA ARG A 156 -16.26 -9.75 -21.40
C ARG A 156 -15.23 -10.65 -20.71
N ARG A 157 -15.50 -11.94 -20.68
CA ARG A 157 -14.48 -12.95 -20.37
C ARG A 157 -13.61 -13.11 -21.61
N ASP A 158 -12.34 -12.75 -21.50
CA ASP A 158 -11.37 -13.26 -22.45
C ASP A 158 -11.11 -14.73 -22.08
N ALA A 159 -11.86 -15.64 -22.70
CA ALA A 159 -11.89 -17.05 -22.37
C ALA A 159 -10.58 -17.79 -22.69
N THR A 160 -9.64 -17.14 -23.38
CA THR A 160 -8.44 -17.79 -23.92
C THR A 160 -7.32 -17.98 -22.90
N LEU A 161 -7.31 -17.28 -21.75
CA LEU A 161 -6.18 -17.32 -20.79
C LEU A 161 -6.58 -17.42 -19.31
N GLY A 162 -7.85 -17.63 -18.97
CA GLY A 162 -8.28 -17.63 -17.57
C GLY A 162 -8.15 -16.27 -16.87
N THR A 163 -8.00 -15.20 -17.65
CA THR A 163 -7.86 -13.83 -17.19
C THR A 163 -9.22 -13.13 -17.20
N ILE A 164 -9.53 -12.40 -16.14
CA ILE A 164 -10.73 -11.58 -16.03
C ILE A 164 -10.30 -10.11 -16.12
N GLY A 165 -10.91 -9.34 -17.02
CA GLY A 165 -10.74 -7.89 -17.04
C GLY A 165 -11.48 -7.26 -15.88
N ILE A 166 -10.79 -6.49 -15.04
CA ILE A 166 -11.38 -5.70 -13.96
C ILE A 166 -11.12 -4.23 -14.27
N LYS A 167 -12.16 -3.51 -14.71
CA LYS A 167 -12.05 -2.09 -15.08
C LYS A 167 -10.86 -1.79 -16.02
N GLY A 168 -10.61 -2.72 -16.97
CA GLY A 168 -9.51 -2.61 -17.93
C GLY A 168 -8.18 -3.21 -17.48
N PHE A 169 -8.07 -3.71 -16.25
CA PHE A 169 -6.86 -4.38 -15.76
C PHE A 169 -7.00 -5.90 -15.76
N PRO A 170 -5.93 -6.65 -16.08
CA PRO A 170 -6.01 -8.11 -16.15
C PRO A 170 -5.89 -8.75 -14.75
N LEU A 171 -6.95 -9.38 -14.28
CA LEU A 171 -6.89 -10.28 -13.14
C LEU A 171 -6.53 -11.68 -13.63
N THR A 172 -5.24 -11.99 -13.67
CA THR A 172 -4.75 -13.32 -14.02
C THR A 172 -5.06 -14.33 -12.92
N SER A 173 -5.10 -15.62 -13.26
CA SER A 173 -5.29 -16.69 -12.27
C SER A 173 -4.25 -16.64 -11.15
N ARG A 174 -2.99 -16.29 -11.47
CA ARG A 174 -1.89 -16.18 -10.51
C ARG A 174 -2.09 -14.99 -9.57
N MET A 175 -2.43 -13.82 -10.09
CA MET A 175 -2.75 -12.65 -9.28
C MET A 175 -3.96 -12.91 -8.39
N ARG A 176 -5.02 -13.48 -8.96
CA ARG A 176 -6.23 -13.85 -8.23
C ARG A 176 -5.92 -14.77 -7.05
N GLN A 177 -5.20 -15.85 -7.30
CA GLN A 177 -4.83 -16.81 -6.27
C GLN A 177 -4.00 -16.14 -5.16
N GLY A 178 -3.00 -15.33 -5.53
CA GLY A 178 -2.19 -14.58 -4.57
C GLY A 178 -3.03 -13.64 -3.70
N LEU A 179 -3.95 -12.88 -4.31
CA LEU A 179 -4.86 -11.99 -3.58
C LEU A 179 -5.80 -12.75 -2.65
N GLU A 180 -6.42 -13.86 -3.12
CA GLU A 180 -7.34 -14.68 -2.32
C GLU A 180 -6.67 -15.31 -1.08
N HIS A 181 -5.34 -15.51 -1.11
CA HIS A 181 -4.57 -16.02 0.03
C HIS A 181 -4.21 -14.97 1.09
N ILE A 182 -4.43 -13.68 0.79
CA ILE A 182 -4.21 -12.63 1.79
C ILE A 182 -5.25 -12.77 2.91
N ASP A 183 -4.76 -12.98 4.14
CA ASP A 183 -5.57 -12.86 5.35
C ASP A 183 -4.70 -12.26 6.47
N LEU A 184 -4.97 -11.00 6.81
CA LEU A 184 -4.21 -10.33 7.86
C LEU A 184 -4.47 -10.91 9.25
N ARG A 185 -5.54 -11.67 9.46
CA ARG A 185 -5.85 -12.32 10.73
C ARG A 185 -4.86 -13.46 11.02
N ASP A 186 -4.27 -14.05 9.98
CA ASP A 186 -3.24 -15.09 10.09
C ASP A 186 -1.82 -14.50 10.18
N LEU A 187 -1.70 -13.17 10.08
CA LEU A 187 -0.41 -12.49 10.11
C LEU A 187 0.33 -12.79 11.41
N THR A 188 1.61 -13.13 11.29
CA THR A 188 2.51 -13.17 12.45
C THR A 188 2.85 -11.75 12.90
N ALA A 189 3.22 -11.60 14.18
CA ALA A 189 3.71 -10.30 14.63
C ALA A 189 4.87 -9.83 13.74
N PRO A 190 4.97 -8.52 13.42
CA PRO A 190 6.10 -8.01 12.66
C PRO A 190 7.40 -8.35 13.37
N ALA A 191 8.42 -8.74 12.60
CA ALA A 191 9.74 -9.10 13.14
C ALA A 191 10.44 -7.89 13.78
N SER A 192 10.05 -6.68 13.38
CA SER A 192 10.43 -5.40 14.01
C SER A 192 9.39 -4.33 13.68
N GLY A 193 9.49 -3.20 14.36
CA GLY A 193 8.60 -2.06 14.13
C GLY A 193 7.26 -2.16 14.88
N ARG A 194 6.52 -1.06 14.84
CA ARG A 194 5.19 -0.92 15.43
C ARG A 194 4.12 -0.91 14.35
N MET A 195 3.10 -1.73 14.50
CA MET A 195 1.97 -1.77 13.57
C MET A 195 0.91 -0.74 13.98
N ILE A 196 0.50 0.07 13.03
CA ILE A 196 -0.54 1.09 13.19
C ILE A 196 -1.56 0.89 12.08
N MET A 197 -2.81 0.70 12.43
CA MET A 197 -3.91 0.65 11.49
C MET A 197 -4.68 1.96 11.56
N THR A 198 -4.78 2.65 10.43
CA THR A 198 -5.52 3.90 10.30
C THR A 198 -6.64 3.69 9.29
N VAL A 199 -7.88 3.89 9.72
CA VAL A 199 -9.07 3.64 8.89
C VAL A 199 -9.90 4.90 8.72
N SER A 200 -10.43 5.08 7.50
CA SER A 200 -11.29 6.20 7.13
C SER A 200 -12.75 5.98 7.54
N ASP A 201 -13.16 4.71 7.72
CA ASP A 201 -14.50 4.28 8.09
C ASP A 201 -14.42 3.06 9.02
N GLU A 202 -15.31 2.97 10.00
CA GLU A 202 -15.37 1.81 10.90
C GLU A 202 -16.18 0.68 10.27
N ARG A 203 -15.48 -0.28 9.68
CA ARG A 203 -16.05 -1.49 9.11
C ARG A 203 -15.90 -2.66 10.09
N ALA A 204 -16.89 -3.54 10.08
CA ALA A 204 -16.86 -4.75 10.94
C ALA A 204 -15.58 -5.57 10.76
N GLU A 205 -15.04 -5.66 9.54
CA GLU A 205 -13.80 -6.36 9.23
C GLU A 205 -12.59 -5.75 9.94
N PHE A 206 -12.53 -4.42 10.08
CA PHE A 206 -11.45 -3.71 10.75
C PHE A 206 -11.49 -3.91 12.26
N VAL A 207 -12.69 -3.86 12.82
CA VAL A 207 -12.92 -4.12 14.25
C VAL A 207 -12.57 -5.57 14.58
N ALA A 208 -13.02 -6.53 13.77
CA ALA A 208 -12.69 -7.94 13.96
C ALA A 208 -11.18 -8.21 13.85
N PHE A 209 -10.49 -7.57 12.91
CA PHE A 209 -9.04 -7.68 12.80
C PHE A 209 -8.32 -7.10 14.02
N ARG A 210 -8.69 -5.90 14.48
CA ARG A 210 -8.15 -5.29 15.70
C ARG A 210 -8.30 -6.24 16.90
N ASP A 211 -9.49 -6.81 17.08
CA ASP A 211 -9.79 -7.67 18.20
C ASP A 211 -9.03 -9.01 18.13
N ALA A 212 -8.86 -9.55 16.91
CA ALA A 212 -8.04 -10.73 16.67
C ALA A 212 -6.55 -10.47 17.02
N MET A 213 -6.00 -9.31 16.66
CA MET A 213 -4.62 -8.95 17.02
C MET A 213 -4.46 -8.80 18.53
N ALA A 214 -5.41 -8.17 19.22
CA ALA A 214 -5.42 -8.04 20.68
C ALA A 214 -5.50 -9.44 21.35
N GLY A 215 -6.36 -10.34 20.89
CA GLY A 215 -6.46 -11.72 21.39
C GLY A 215 -5.17 -12.52 21.25
N ARG A 216 -4.38 -12.26 20.20
CA ARG A 216 -3.07 -12.87 19.95
C ARG A 216 -1.91 -12.13 20.60
N ARG A 217 -2.17 -11.05 21.34
CA ARG A 217 -1.17 -10.17 21.98
C ARG A 217 -0.20 -9.55 20.98
N ILE A 218 -0.63 -9.33 19.75
CA ILE A 218 0.12 -8.60 18.73
C ILE A 218 -0.19 -7.11 18.91
N GLY A 219 0.83 -6.31 19.14
CA GLY A 219 0.68 -4.85 19.33
C GLY A 219 0.20 -4.17 18.06
N LEU A 220 -1.05 -3.72 18.05
CA LEU A 220 -1.66 -2.94 16.98
C LEU A 220 -2.25 -1.66 17.57
N THR A 221 -1.77 -0.50 17.10
CA THR A 221 -2.43 0.77 17.38
C THR A 221 -3.53 0.98 16.35
N TYR A 222 -4.78 1.07 16.81
CA TYR A 222 -5.93 1.32 15.93
C TYR A 222 -6.36 2.78 16.00
N ARG A 223 -6.56 3.42 14.85
CA ARG A 223 -7.03 4.80 14.73
C ARG A 223 -8.13 4.90 13.69
N HIS A 224 -9.29 5.36 14.10
CA HIS A 224 -10.36 5.77 13.19
C HIS A 224 -10.26 7.28 12.97
N ILE A 225 -10.06 7.69 11.71
CA ILE A 225 -10.02 9.10 11.29
C ILE A 225 -11.04 9.27 10.18
N PRO A 226 -12.27 9.73 10.50
CA PRO A 226 -13.33 9.86 9.52
C PRO A 226 -12.88 10.68 8.30
N SER A 227 -12.94 10.06 7.13
CA SER A 227 -12.55 10.69 5.88
C SER A 227 -13.13 9.92 4.69
N ALA A 228 -13.06 10.47 3.50
CA ALA A 228 -13.44 9.75 2.30
C ALA A 228 -12.51 8.56 2.08
N GLY A 229 -13.06 7.34 2.02
CA GLY A 229 -12.35 6.05 1.90
C GLY A 229 -12.91 5.13 0.82
N ASN A 230 -13.74 5.66 -0.09
CA ASN A 230 -14.33 4.91 -1.19
C ASN A 230 -13.37 4.76 -2.38
N TRP A 231 -12.27 4.05 -2.14
CA TRP A 231 -11.17 3.90 -3.11
C TRP A 231 -11.56 3.11 -4.37
N ASP A 232 -12.55 2.23 -4.26
CA ASP A 232 -13.05 1.34 -5.32
C ASP A 232 -14.17 1.96 -6.17
N GLU A 233 -14.71 3.13 -5.80
CA GLU A 233 -15.75 3.82 -6.55
C GLU A 233 -15.15 4.67 -7.68
N ILE A 234 -15.77 4.60 -8.84
CA ILE A 234 -15.53 5.56 -9.94
C ILE A 234 -16.64 6.59 -9.87
N ASP A 235 -16.32 7.82 -9.50
CA ASP A 235 -17.26 8.90 -9.76
C ASP A 235 -17.27 9.26 -11.26
N GLN A 236 -18.35 9.89 -11.70
CA GLN A 236 -18.55 10.24 -13.13
C GLN A 236 -17.47 11.19 -13.68
N PHE A 237 -16.63 11.74 -12.82
CA PHE A 237 -15.61 12.75 -13.15
C PHE A 237 -14.17 12.22 -12.99
N GLY A 238 -13.97 10.97 -12.58
CA GLY A 238 -12.64 10.40 -12.37
C GLY A 238 -11.82 11.15 -11.31
N SER A 239 -12.50 11.73 -10.30
CA SER A 239 -11.86 12.59 -9.32
C SER A 239 -10.89 11.79 -8.44
N ALA A 240 -9.68 12.33 -8.31
CA ALA A 240 -8.71 11.81 -7.36
C ALA A 240 -9.18 12.06 -5.93
N LEU A 241 -9.15 11.02 -5.11
CA LEU A 241 -9.48 11.12 -3.71
C LEU A 241 -8.31 11.75 -2.91
N LEU A 242 -8.60 12.82 -2.17
CA LEU A 242 -7.60 13.51 -1.36
C LEU A 242 -8.10 13.69 0.09
N PRO A 243 -8.10 12.64 0.91
CA PRO A 243 -8.60 12.67 2.28
C PRO A 243 -7.59 13.32 3.22
N GLN A 244 -7.65 14.63 3.39
CA GLN A 244 -6.67 15.42 4.14
C GLN A 244 -6.53 14.99 5.61
N SER A 245 -7.63 14.69 6.29
CA SER A 245 -7.61 14.33 7.71
C SER A 245 -6.78 13.07 7.98
N ILE A 246 -6.99 12.01 7.21
CA ILE A 246 -6.27 10.77 7.40
C ILE A 246 -4.81 10.88 6.93
N ILE A 247 -4.53 11.67 5.88
CA ILE A 247 -3.15 11.96 5.45
C ILE A 247 -2.38 12.64 6.57
N GLN A 248 -2.96 13.66 7.22
CA GLN A 248 -2.34 14.33 8.37
C GLN A 248 -2.19 13.39 9.56
N GLY A 249 -3.19 12.55 9.82
CA GLY A 249 -3.14 11.51 10.85
C GLY A 249 -2.00 10.51 10.63
N ILE A 250 -1.75 10.09 9.39
CA ILE A 250 -0.62 9.22 9.04
C ILE A 250 0.72 9.93 9.29
N VAL A 251 0.84 11.20 8.89
CA VAL A 251 2.05 11.99 9.19
C VAL A 251 2.27 12.08 10.70
N ALA A 252 1.23 12.37 11.48
CA ALA A 252 1.31 12.42 12.94
C ALA A 252 1.74 11.06 13.53
N CYS A 253 1.22 9.94 13.04
CA CYS A 253 1.63 8.59 13.44
C CYS A 253 3.13 8.34 13.23
N LEU A 254 3.71 8.87 12.16
CA LEU A 254 5.12 8.68 11.83
C LEU A 254 6.04 9.68 12.54
N THR A 255 5.51 10.83 12.95
CA THR A 255 6.30 11.88 13.63
C THR A 255 6.24 11.80 15.15
N ASP A 256 5.44 10.88 15.75
CA ASP A 256 5.06 10.87 17.17
C ASP A 256 4.37 12.17 17.62
N ALA A 257 3.84 12.94 16.69
CA ALA A 257 3.02 14.09 17.02
C ALA A 257 1.65 13.63 17.55
N GLU A 258 1.21 14.14 18.68
CA GLU A 258 -0.17 13.96 19.11
C GLU A 258 -1.09 14.62 18.09
N VAL A 259 -2.08 13.88 17.64
CA VAL A 259 -3.17 14.46 16.82
C VAL A 259 -4.11 15.15 17.80
N ALA A 260 -4.08 16.47 17.78
CA ALA A 260 -5.01 17.30 18.54
C ALA A 260 -6.43 17.19 17.96
#